data_0cf3cff0a3d75ec029876309cf524a79
#
_entry.id   0cf3cff0a3d75ec029876309cf524a79
#
_cell.length_a   1.000
_cell.length_b   1.000
_cell.length_c   1.000
_cell.angle_alpha   90.00
_cell.angle_beta   90.00
_cell.angle_gamma   90.00
#
_symmetry.space_group_name_H-M   'P 1'
#
loop_
_entity.id
_entity.type
_entity.pdbx_description
1 polymer ?
#
loop_
_entity_poly.entity_id
_entity_poly.type
_entity_poly.pdbx_seq_one_letter_code
_entity_poly.pdbx_strand_id
1 'polypeptide(L)'
;MEYKNRIADQLLRDKLEAMGAVLIEGPKACGKTTTAEQQAKSIIYMDDPTKQQQYKQMAQTNISFLLEGETPRLIDEWQEVPQFWDAIQFEVDHRGEDGQFMLTGSAVPAEAKDIHHTGTGRYGWLTMRPMSLWESGDSTGEISLSDLFLTPDKIGALNKLTLPMLAFVVCRGGWPKALQKKTEKAALLQATEYYKAITNSDISRVDNVKRDAERAKRIMRSYARHQGSQASIATILADISTNEPEDVSDETIDSYLTALRKIFVIEDMPAWNPNLRSKTAVRTSDTRYYVDPSVGVAALGLGPNDLINDLNTFGLFFEAMCIRDLRVYADALDGSVYHYRDKNGLECDAVVHLRNGSYGLIEIKLGGEKLIEDGAKTLMALSNIIDTSRMKAPAFCMVLTGVGDFAYKRTDGVYVVPIGCLRS
;
A
#
# COMPACT_ATOMS: atom_id res chain seq x y z
N MET A 1 9.51 -23.40 -3.17
CA MET A 1 8.47 -22.74 -2.33
C MET A 1 7.21 -22.67 -3.16
N GLU A 2 6.06 -22.98 -2.56
CA GLU A 2 4.80 -22.83 -3.26
C GLU A 2 4.46 -21.33 -3.35
N TYR A 3 4.16 -20.87 -4.55
CA TYR A 3 3.72 -19.49 -4.81
C TYR A 3 2.31 -19.28 -4.23
N LYS A 4 2.11 -18.17 -3.54
CA LYS A 4 0.76 -17.76 -3.11
C LYS A 4 0.22 -16.75 -4.12
N ASN A 5 -0.93 -17.06 -4.69
CA ASN A 5 -1.60 -16.16 -5.64
C ASN A 5 -1.83 -14.78 -5.05
N ARG A 6 -1.60 -13.77 -5.88
CA ARG A 6 -1.78 -12.37 -5.53
C ARG A 6 -2.93 -11.77 -6.35
N ILE A 7 -3.57 -10.78 -5.78
CA ILE A 7 -4.50 -9.92 -6.55
C ILE A 7 -3.75 -9.29 -7.74
N ALA A 8 -2.50 -8.92 -7.51
CA ALA A 8 -1.61 -8.39 -8.54
C ALA A 8 -1.42 -9.32 -9.76
N ASP A 9 -1.60 -10.63 -9.62
CA ASP A 9 -1.45 -11.57 -10.75
C ASP A 9 -2.48 -11.31 -11.86
N GLN A 10 -3.74 -11.06 -11.47
CA GLN A 10 -4.79 -10.73 -12.44
C GLN A 10 -4.58 -9.33 -13.01
N LEU A 11 -4.28 -8.35 -12.15
CA LEU A 11 -4.02 -6.98 -12.58
C LEU A 11 -2.83 -6.91 -13.56
N LEU A 12 -1.81 -7.73 -13.36
CA LEU A 12 -0.67 -7.82 -14.28
C LEU A 12 -1.09 -8.38 -15.63
N ARG A 13 -1.91 -9.45 -15.65
CA ARG A 13 -2.45 -10.01 -16.91
C ARG A 13 -3.27 -8.99 -17.69
N ASP A 14 -4.19 -8.31 -17.01
CA ASP A 14 -5.06 -7.30 -17.61
C ASP A 14 -4.23 -6.13 -18.21
N LYS A 15 -3.16 -5.73 -17.52
CA LYS A 15 -2.26 -4.68 -18.01
C LYS A 15 -1.38 -5.14 -19.17
N LEU A 16 -0.91 -6.39 -19.17
CA LEU A 16 -0.16 -6.97 -20.29
C LEU A 16 -1.02 -7.14 -21.54
N GLU A 17 -2.33 -7.38 -21.37
CA GLU A 17 -3.27 -7.43 -22.51
C GLU A 17 -3.51 -6.03 -23.14
N ALA A 18 -3.36 -4.97 -22.34
CA ALA A 18 -3.71 -3.61 -22.75
C ALA A 18 -2.52 -2.71 -23.12
N MET A 19 -1.27 -3.12 -22.77
CA MET A 19 -0.09 -2.26 -22.85
C MET A 19 1.12 -3.05 -23.33
N GLY A 20 2.00 -2.41 -24.13
CA GLY A 20 3.20 -3.04 -24.64
C GLY A 20 4.24 -3.41 -23.56
N ALA A 21 4.28 -2.64 -22.47
CA ALA A 21 5.14 -2.92 -21.31
C ALA A 21 4.40 -2.62 -20.00
N VAL A 22 4.77 -3.30 -18.91
CA VAL A 22 4.24 -3.05 -17.56
C VAL A 22 5.37 -2.82 -16.57
N LEU A 23 5.35 -1.67 -15.89
CA LEU A 23 6.22 -1.39 -14.74
C LEU A 23 5.54 -1.85 -13.47
N ILE A 24 6.20 -2.75 -12.74
CA ILE A 24 5.77 -3.26 -11.44
C ILE A 24 6.63 -2.60 -10.36
N GLU A 25 6.04 -1.70 -9.60
CA GLU A 25 6.70 -0.94 -8.54
C GLU A 25 6.14 -1.28 -7.15
N GLY A 26 6.87 -0.89 -6.11
CA GLY A 26 6.46 -1.13 -4.72
C GLY A 26 7.64 -1.43 -3.81
N PRO A 27 7.40 -1.60 -2.49
CA PRO A 27 8.47 -1.77 -1.52
C PRO A 27 9.32 -3.02 -1.79
N LYS A 28 10.57 -3.01 -1.33
CA LYS A 28 11.43 -4.19 -1.39
C LYS A 28 10.77 -5.37 -0.67
N ALA A 29 11.02 -6.56 -1.15
CA ALA A 29 10.54 -7.82 -0.57
C ALA A 29 9.00 -8.00 -0.51
N CYS A 30 8.18 -7.18 -1.19
CA CYS A 30 6.73 -7.39 -1.29
C CYS A 30 6.32 -8.47 -2.31
N GLY A 31 7.27 -8.97 -3.13
CA GLY A 31 7.05 -10.10 -4.05
C GLY A 31 6.97 -9.74 -5.54
N LYS A 32 7.38 -8.54 -5.96
CA LYS A 32 7.32 -8.06 -7.37
C LYS A 32 7.92 -9.05 -8.37
N THR A 33 9.20 -9.39 -8.18
CA THR A 33 9.92 -10.33 -9.03
C THR A 33 9.19 -11.67 -9.13
N THR A 34 8.81 -12.24 -7.98
CA THR A 34 8.13 -13.55 -7.95
C THR A 34 6.77 -13.53 -8.65
N THR A 35 6.00 -12.44 -8.54
CA THR A 35 4.74 -12.25 -9.27
C THR A 35 5.00 -12.11 -10.78
N ALA A 36 5.98 -11.31 -11.18
CA ALA A 36 6.35 -11.16 -12.59
C ALA A 36 6.84 -12.47 -13.21
N GLU A 37 7.61 -13.27 -12.47
CA GLU A 37 8.07 -14.61 -12.91
C GLU A 37 6.94 -15.55 -13.29
N GLN A 38 5.74 -15.41 -12.69
CA GLN A 38 4.57 -16.26 -13.02
C GLN A 38 4.03 -15.98 -14.44
N GLN A 39 4.34 -14.82 -15.03
CA GLN A 39 3.89 -14.41 -16.36
C GLN A 39 5.02 -14.40 -17.38
N ALA A 40 6.29 -14.36 -16.93
CA ALA A 40 7.45 -14.23 -17.78
C ALA A 40 7.75 -15.51 -18.57
N LYS A 41 8.03 -15.36 -19.89
CA LYS A 41 8.58 -16.44 -20.72
C LYS A 41 10.10 -16.38 -20.82
N SER A 42 10.67 -15.20 -20.63
CA SER A 42 12.13 -15.03 -20.52
C SER A 42 12.47 -13.94 -19.49
N ILE A 43 13.64 -14.03 -18.85
CA ILE A 43 14.00 -13.19 -17.71
C ILE A 43 15.44 -12.74 -17.80
N ILE A 44 15.69 -11.46 -17.46
CA ILE A 44 17.01 -10.92 -17.13
C ILE A 44 16.96 -10.39 -15.69
N TYR A 45 17.90 -10.84 -14.86
CA TYR A 45 18.14 -10.31 -13.53
C TYR A 45 19.32 -9.34 -13.58
N MET A 46 19.05 -8.04 -13.45
CA MET A 46 20.10 -7.02 -13.55
C MET A 46 20.98 -6.95 -12.30
N ASP A 47 20.55 -7.57 -11.21
CA ASP A 47 21.29 -7.69 -9.95
C ASP A 47 22.08 -9.01 -9.83
N ASP A 48 22.06 -9.89 -10.85
CA ASP A 48 22.88 -11.11 -10.87
C ASP A 48 24.38 -10.74 -10.82
N PRO A 49 25.10 -10.99 -9.71
CA PRO A 49 26.47 -10.54 -9.54
C PRO A 49 27.44 -11.17 -10.55
N THR A 50 27.06 -12.29 -11.17
CA THR A 50 27.89 -12.99 -12.17
C THR A 50 27.77 -12.39 -13.55
N LYS A 51 26.67 -11.68 -13.86
CA LYS A 51 26.34 -11.16 -15.19
C LYS A 51 26.15 -9.64 -15.23
N GLN A 52 25.95 -8.99 -14.08
CA GLN A 52 25.64 -7.57 -14.00
C GLN A 52 26.59 -6.69 -14.81
N GLN A 53 27.90 -6.92 -14.67
CA GLN A 53 28.90 -6.14 -15.41
C GLN A 53 28.80 -6.38 -16.93
N GLN A 54 28.58 -7.62 -17.36
CA GLN A 54 28.38 -7.96 -18.76
C GLN A 54 27.13 -7.29 -19.31
N TYR A 55 26.00 -7.35 -18.57
CA TYR A 55 24.75 -6.70 -19.00
C TYR A 55 24.90 -5.17 -19.11
N LYS A 56 25.60 -4.52 -18.17
CA LYS A 56 25.89 -3.08 -18.23
C LYS A 56 26.75 -2.73 -19.46
N GLN A 57 27.74 -3.54 -19.81
CA GLN A 57 28.57 -3.35 -21.03
C GLN A 57 27.75 -3.58 -22.32
N MET A 58 26.90 -4.62 -22.34
CA MET A 58 26.02 -4.88 -23.47
C MET A 58 25.05 -3.72 -23.70
N ALA A 59 24.44 -3.20 -22.61
CA ALA A 59 23.53 -2.06 -22.68
C ALA A 59 24.19 -0.78 -23.23
N GLN A 60 25.47 -0.56 -22.92
CA GLN A 60 26.25 0.56 -23.46
C GLN A 60 26.61 0.39 -24.94
N THR A 61 26.77 -0.84 -25.41
CA THR A 61 27.16 -1.14 -26.79
C THR A 61 25.93 -1.25 -27.69
N ASN A 62 25.00 -2.09 -27.33
CA ASN A 62 23.71 -2.29 -28.01
C ASN A 62 22.70 -2.93 -27.07
N ILE A 63 21.83 -2.12 -26.50
CA ILE A 63 20.82 -2.55 -25.54
C ILE A 63 19.77 -3.51 -26.14
N SER A 64 19.56 -3.48 -27.49
CA SER A 64 18.56 -4.33 -28.14
C SER A 64 18.85 -5.82 -27.95
N PHE A 65 20.12 -6.24 -27.82
CA PHE A 65 20.45 -7.63 -27.48
C PHE A 65 19.89 -8.10 -26.15
N LEU A 66 19.70 -7.19 -25.18
CA LEU A 66 19.09 -7.52 -23.90
C LEU A 66 17.56 -7.60 -23.99
N LEU A 67 16.97 -7.04 -25.04
CA LEU A 67 15.53 -7.07 -25.29
C LEU A 67 15.08 -8.25 -26.16
N GLU A 68 16.02 -9.01 -26.71
CA GLU A 68 15.75 -10.25 -27.46
C GLU A 68 15.35 -11.38 -26.51
N GLY A 69 14.31 -12.14 -26.84
CA GLY A 69 13.82 -13.29 -26.09
C GLY A 69 12.31 -13.46 -26.19
N GLU A 70 11.81 -14.56 -25.62
CA GLU A 70 10.37 -14.82 -25.59
C GLU A 70 9.65 -13.80 -24.70
N THR A 71 8.49 -13.35 -25.16
CA THR A 71 7.65 -12.34 -24.47
C THR A 71 6.41 -12.99 -23.84
N PRO A 72 5.95 -12.49 -22.69
CA PRO A 72 6.44 -11.35 -21.91
C PRO A 72 7.86 -11.57 -21.36
N ARG A 73 8.74 -10.59 -21.57
CA ARG A 73 10.12 -10.61 -21.07
C ARG A 73 10.24 -9.78 -19.81
N LEU A 74 10.72 -10.40 -18.73
CA LEU A 74 10.98 -9.71 -17.46
C LEU A 74 12.40 -9.13 -17.42
N ILE A 75 12.49 -7.85 -17.06
CA ILE A 75 13.73 -7.17 -16.72
C ILE A 75 13.65 -6.78 -15.25
N ASP A 76 14.28 -7.60 -14.40
CA ASP A 76 14.27 -7.42 -12.96
C ASP A 76 15.34 -6.41 -12.54
N GLU A 77 14.98 -5.51 -11.59
CA GLU A 77 15.80 -4.37 -11.13
C GLU A 77 16.30 -3.48 -12.29
N TRP A 78 15.37 -3.14 -13.20
CA TRP A 78 15.65 -2.38 -14.43
C TRP A 78 16.39 -1.06 -14.20
N GLN A 79 16.21 -0.42 -13.03
CA GLN A 79 16.86 0.85 -12.70
C GLN A 79 18.38 0.75 -12.59
N GLU A 80 18.98 -0.44 -12.58
CA GLU A 80 20.41 -0.65 -12.70
C GLU A 80 20.96 -0.20 -14.06
N VAL A 81 20.08 -0.13 -15.08
CA VAL A 81 20.35 0.37 -16.44
C VAL A 81 19.13 1.18 -16.90
N PRO A 82 19.04 2.49 -16.54
CA PRO A 82 17.86 3.32 -16.84
C PRO A 82 17.53 3.42 -18.34
N GLN A 83 18.52 3.22 -19.22
CA GLN A 83 18.34 3.22 -20.68
C GLN A 83 17.35 2.16 -21.19
N PHE A 84 17.02 1.15 -20.39
CA PHE A 84 15.93 0.20 -20.72
C PHE A 84 14.61 0.91 -20.96
N TRP A 85 14.33 2.00 -20.26
CA TRP A 85 13.08 2.72 -20.41
C TRP A 85 12.82 3.17 -21.85
N ASP A 86 13.76 3.93 -22.42
CA ASP A 86 13.62 4.45 -23.79
C ASP A 86 13.76 3.33 -24.85
N ALA A 87 14.62 2.34 -24.59
CA ALA A 87 14.81 1.22 -25.50
C ALA A 87 13.56 0.32 -25.60
N ILE A 88 12.90 0.04 -24.49
CA ILE A 88 11.66 -0.73 -24.46
C ILE A 88 10.52 0.04 -25.13
N GLN A 89 10.43 1.36 -24.90
CA GLN A 89 9.43 2.17 -25.61
C GLN A 89 9.62 2.07 -27.12
N PHE A 90 10.86 2.19 -27.60
CA PHE A 90 11.18 2.03 -29.01
C PHE A 90 10.78 0.66 -29.56
N GLU A 91 11.11 -0.42 -28.83
CA GLU A 91 10.76 -1.80 -29.25
C GLU A 91 9.24 -2.01 -29.28
N VAL A 92 8.50 -1.53 -28.27
CA VAL A 92 7.02 -1.61 -28.22
C VAL A 92 6.40 -0.91 -29.43
N ASP A 93 6.89 0.29 -29.78
CA ASP A 93 6.39 1.04 -30.94
C ASP A 93 6.68 0.32 -32.28
N HIS A 94 7.81 -0.38 -32.38
CA HIS A 94 8.21 -1.05 -33.63
C HIS A 94 7.60 -2.43 -33.79
N ARG A 95 7.41 -3.17 -32.69
CA ARG A 95 6.75 -4.49 -32.73
C ARG A 95 5.23 -4.36 -32.92
N GLY A 96 4.63 -3.30 -32.37
CA GLY A 96 3.19 -3.03 -32.48
C GLY A 96 2.31 -4.06 -31.76
N GLU A 97 2.83 -4.74 -30.75
CA GLU A 97 2.14 -5.77 -29.97
C GLU A 97 2.14 -5.41 -28.49
N ASP A 98 1.07 -5.80 -27.78
CA ASP A 98 0.97 -5.68 -26.33
C ASP A 98 1.67 -6.84 -25.61
N GLY A 99 1.89 -6.68 -24.28
CA GLY A 99 2.43 -7.74 -23.42
C GLY A 99 3.89 -8.13 -23.70
N GLN A 100 4.69 -7.21 -24.21
CA GLN A 100 6.05 -7.51 -24.61
C GLN A 100 7.04 -7.55 -23.43
N PHE A 101 6.92 -6.60 -22.50
CA PHE A 101 7.90 -6.42 -21.44
C PHE A 101 7.25 -6.23 -20.06
N MET A 102 7.95 -6.71 -19.05
CA MET A 102 7.71 -6.41 -17.65
C MET A 102 8.99 -5.88 -17.03
N LEU A 103 8.89 -4.79 -16.28
CA LEU A 103 9.99 -4.21 -15.53
C LEU A 103 9.64 -4.26 -14.05
N THR A 104 10.57 -4.73 -13.22
CA THR A 104 10.42 -4.64 -11.77
C THR A 104 11.47 -3.72 -11.18
N GLY A 105 11.06 -2.90 -10.21
CA GLY A 105 11.95 -1.99 -9.51
C GLY A 105 11.45 -1.66 -8.11
N SER A 106 12.38 -1.47 -7.19
CA SER A 106 12.09 -1.17 -5.78
C SER A 106 12.30 0.29 -5.42
N ALA A 107 12.65 1.12 -6.39
CA ALA A 107 12.79 2.56 -6.25
C ALA A 107 12.49 3.24 -7.58
N VAL A 108 11.99 4.47 -7.51
CA VAL A 108 11.95 5.35 -8.68
C VAL A 108 13.39 5.77 -8.99
N PRO A 109 13.88 5.70 -10.25
CA PRO A 109 15.24 6.10 -10.59
C PRO A 109 15.58 7.48 -10.07
N ALA A 110 16.75 7.62 -9.45
CA ALA A 110 17.20 8.88 -8.83
C ALA A 110 17.44 9.99 -9.86
N GLU A 111 17.81 9.62 -11.09
CA GLU A 111 18.11 10.56 -12.16
C GLU A 111 17.22 10.27 -13.37
N ALA A 112 16.19 11.11 -13.54
CA ALA A 112 15.41 11.14 -14.80
C ALA A 112 16.21 11.67 -15.99
N LYS A 113 17.50 11.97 -15.84
CA LYS A 113 18.36 12.53 -16.90
C LYS A 113 18.60 11.54 -18.05
N ASP A 114 18.53 10.24 -17.76
CA ASP A 114 18.71 9.17 -18.75
C ASP A 114 17.37 8.66 -19.31
N ILE A 115 16.26 9.28 -18.91
CA ILE A 115 14.91 8.98 -19.39
C ILE A 115 14.44 10.18 -20.23
N HIS A 116 14.39 10.01 -21.55
CA HIS A 116 14.04 11.09 -22.47
C HIS A 116 12.52 11.14 -22.77
N HIS A 117 11.80 10.06 -22.50
CA HIS A 117 10.39 9.92 -22.82
C HIS A 117 9.55 9.53 -21.59
N THR A 118 8.31 10.02 -21.53
CA THR A 118 7.40 9.76 -20.42
C THR A 118 6.81 8.35 -20.39
N GLY A 119 6.94 7.59 -21.50
CA GLY A 119 6.34 6.26 -21.63
C GLY A 119 4.82 6.25 -21.79
N THR A 120 4.18 7.44 -21.89
CA THR A 120 2.72 7.58 -22.00
C THR A 120 2.15 6.77 -23.16
N GLY A 121 1.16 5.92 -22.87
CA GLY A 121 0.49 5.06 -23.84
C GLY A 121 1.24 3.76 -24.22
N ARG A 122 2.45 3.52 -23.67
CA ARG A 122 3.24 2.30 -23.88
C ARG A 122 3.39 1.49 -22.61
N TYR A 123 3.44 2.17 -21.46
CA TYR A 123 3.61 1.55 -20.16
C TYR A 123 2.32 1.55 -19.35
N GLY A 124 2.00 0.37 -18.81
CA GLY A 124 1.07 0.22 -17.68
C GLY A 124 1.83 0.28 -16.36
N TRP A 125 1.24 0.86 -15.32
CA TRP A 125 1.79 0.90 -13.96
C TRP A 125 1.04 -0.07 -13.05
N LEU A 126 1.77 -0.90 -12.32
CA LEU A 126 1.23 -1.79 -11.30
C LEU A 126 1.97 -1.57 -9.98
N THR A 127 1.31 -0.95 -9.02
CA THR A 127 1.85 -0.80 -7.66
C THR A 127 1.53 -2.04 -6.84
N MET A 128 2.56 -2.78 -6.43
CA MET A 128 2.42 -3.92 -5.52
C MET A 128 2.67 -3.51 -4.09
N ARG A 129 1.76 -3.91 -3.21
CA ARG A 129 1.90 -3.73 -1.75
C ARG A 129 2.23 -5.07 -1.07
N PRO A 130 2.63 -5.08 0.21
CA PRO A 130 2.65 -6.30 1.01
C PRO A 130 1.30 -7.03 0.95
N MET A 131 1.28 -8.31 1.24
CA MET A 131 0.08 -9.15 1.12
C MET A 131 -1.02 -8.70 2.07
N SER A 132 -2.25 -8.63 1.56
CA SER A 132 -3.45 -8.49 2.38
C SER A 132 -3.69 -9.72 3.27
N LEU A 133 -4.60 -9.63 4.23
CA LEU A 133 -4.96 -10.77 5.08
C LEU A 133 -5.56 -11.92 4.25
N TRP A 134 -6.29 -11.62 3.18
CA TRP A 134 -6.81 -12.66 2.30
C TRP A 134 -5.70 -13.35 1.51
N GLU A 135 -4.78 -12.61 0.90
CA GLU A 135 -3.65 -13.17 0.16
C GLU A 135 -2.70 -13.99 1.07
N SER A 136 -2.53 -13.57 2.32
CA SER A 136 -1.72 -14.28 3.30
C SER A 136 -2.41 -15.54 3.86
N GLY A 137 -3.75 -15.63 3.74
CA GLY A 137 -4.57 -16.72 4.27
C GLY A 137 -5.02 -16.50 5.71
N ASP A 138 -4.89 -15.27 6.22
CA ASP A 138 -5.36 -14.87 7.56
C ASP A 138 -6.83 -14.44 7.55
N SER A 139 -7.40 -14.09 6.38
CA SER A 139 -8.84 -13.86 6.19
C SER A 139 -9.50 -15.08 5.54
N THR A 140 -10.73 -15.38 5.95
CA THR A 140 -11.55 -16.45 5.32
C THR A 140 -12.03 -16.05 3.91
N GLY A 141 -12.13 -14.75 3.65
CA GLY A 141 -12.59 -14.19 2.37
C GLY A 141 -14.07 -14.50 2.06
N GLU A 142 -14.89 -14.79 3.07
CA GLU A 142 -16.32 -15.11 2.87
C GLU A 142 -17.14 -13.85 2.51
N ILE A 143 -16.66 -12.64 2.85
CA ILE A 143 -17.26 -11.38 2.46
C ILE A 143 -16.41 -10.74 1.35
N SER A 144 -17.01 -10.52 0.20
CA SER A 144 -16.35 -9.82 -0.91
C SER A 144 -16.68 -8.33 -0.87
N LEU A 145 -15.63 -7.49 -0.98
CA LEU A 145 -15.80 -6.04 -1.13
C LEU A 145 -16.59 -5.71 -2.40
N SER A 146 -16.38 -6.45 -3.50
CA SER A 146 -17.13 -6.28 -4.75
C SER A 146 -18.63 -6.56 -4.55
N ASP A 147 -18.99 -7.59 -3.77
CA ASP A 147 -20.39 -7.92 -3.52
C ASP A 147 -21.08 -6.84 -2.67
N LEU A 148 -20.36 -6.17 -1.77
CA LEU A 148 -20.93 -5.06 -0.99
C LEU A 148 -21.38 -3.89 -1.88
N PHE A 149 -20.74 -3.67 -3.03
CA PHE A 149 -21.19 -2.69 -4.02
C PHE A 149 -22.53 -3.06 -4.69
N LEU A 150 -22.93 -4.33 -4.62
CA LEU A 150 -24.24 -4.82 -5.09
C LEU A 150 -25.32 -4.71 -4.01
N THR A 151 -24.98 -4.15 -2.83
CA THR A 151 -25.89 -3.90 -1.70
C THR A 151 -26.71 -5.13 -1.26
N PRO A 152 -26.07 -6.26 -0.90
CA PRO A 152 -26.79 -7.45 -0.51
C PRO A 152 -27.65 -7.21 0.73
N ASP A 153 -28.88 -7.74 0.73
CA ASP A 153 -29.81 -7.61 1.87
C ASP A 153 -29.32 -8.34 3.10
N LYS A 154 -28.59 -9.44 2.89
CA LYS A 154 -28.04 -10.26 3.96
C LYS A 154 -26.60 -10.61 3.67
N ILE A 155 -25.77 -10.51 4.69
CA ILE A 155 -24.40 -11.05 4.70
C ILE A 155 -24.24 -11.92 5.95
N GLY A 156 -23.28 -12.83 5.91
CA GLY A 156 -22.94 -13.68 7.07
C GLY A 156 -21.61 -14.36 6.81
N ALA A 157 -20.70 -14.28 7.77
CA ALA A 157 -19.42 -14.96 7.77
C ALA A 157 -18.91 -15.07 9.20
N LEU A 158 -18.20 -16.12 9.53
CA LEU A 158 -17.61 -16.32 10.85
C LEU A 158 -16.16 -15.83 10.86
N ASN A 159 -15.87 -14.97 11.81
CA ASN A 159 -14.50 -14.51 12.03
C ASN A 159 -13.68 -15.53 12.83
N LYS A 160 -12.48 -15.82 12.37
CA LYS A 160 -11.54 -16.72 13.04
C LYS A 160 -10.37 -15.96 13.70
N LEU A 161 -10.20 -14.66 13.41
CA LEU A 161 -9.13 -13.86 14.01
C LEU A 161 -9.51 -13.44 15.41
N THR A 162 -8.73 -13.90 16.37
CA THR A 162 -8.79 -13.41 17.77
C THR A 162 -7.92 -12.17 17.93
N LEU A 163 -8.12 -11.42 19.03
CA LEU A 163 -7.32 -10.23 19.33
C LEU A 163 -5.80 -10.52 19.38
N PRO A 164 -5.30 -11.60 20.02
CA PRO A 164 -3.90 -11.96 19.97
C PRO A 164 -3.38 -12.31 18.56
N MET A 165 -4.17 -13.03 17.76
CA MET A 165 -3.82 -13.31 16.37
C MET A 165 -3.74 -12.03 15.55
N LEU A 166 -4.69 -11.12 15.74
CA LEU A 166 -4.70 -9.81 15.08
C LEU A 166 -3.46 -8.99 15.45
N ALA A 167 -3.08 -8.92 16.73
CA ALA A 167 -1.85 -8.26 17.17
C ALA A 167 -0.60 -8.88 16.51
N PHE A 168 -0.56 -10.20 16.42
CA PHE A 168 0.54 -10.91 15.75
C PHE A 168 0.62 -10.55 14.26
N VAL A 169 -0.49 -10.60 13.51
CA VAL A 169 -0.44 -10.33 12.05
C VAL A 169 -0.15 -8.88 11.73
N VAL A 170 -0.57 -7.93 12.58
CA VAL A 170 -0.18 -6.51 12.48
C VAL A 170 1.32 -6.34 12.64
N CYS A 171 1.93 -7.00 13.64
CA CYS A 171 3.37 -6.92 13.88
C CYS A 171 4.21 -7.69 12.85
N ARG A 172 3.69 -8.82 12.34
CA ARG A 172 4.35 -9.63 11.30
C ARG A 172 4.36 -8.93 9.95
N GLY A 173 3.27 -8.23 9.64
CA GLY A 173 3.03 -7.63 8.33
C GLY A 173 2.67 -8.64 7.24
N GLY A 174 2.44 -8.11 6.03
CA GLY A 174 2.12 -8.86 4.81
C GLY A 174 3.34 -9.26 3.98
N TRP A 175 4.52 -9.36 4.56
CA TRP A 175 5.76 -9.71 3.85
C TRP A 175 5.80 -11.19 3.48
N PRO A 176 5.91 -11.58 2.19
CA PRO A 176 5.91 -12.99 1.77
C PRO A 176 6.91 -13.87 2.53
N LYS A 177 8.12 -13.36 2.79
CA LYS A 177 9.13 -14.12 3.56
C LYS A 177 8.76 -14.32 5.03
N ALA A 178 7.99 -13.41 5.64
CA ALA A 178 7.52 -13.56 7.01
C ALA A 178 6.51 -14.71 7.15
N LEU A 179 5.63 -14.85 6.15
CA LEU A 179 4.61 -15.92 6.11
C LEU A 179 5.20 -17.33 5.98
N GLN A 180 6.43 -17.44 5.49
CA GLN A 180 7.12 -18.73 5.29
C GLN A 180 7.90 -19.20 6.52
N LYS A 181 7.94 -18.38 7.59
CA LYS A 181 8.73 -18.72 8.78
C LYS A 181 8.02 -19.76 9.64
N LYS A 182 8.79 -20.70 10.18
CA LYS A 182 8.27 -21.80 11.00
C LYS A 182 7.88 -21.38 12.42
N THR A 183 8.42 -20.25 12.91
CA THR A 183 8.13 -19.76 14.26
C THR A 183 7.67 -18.29 14.21
N GLU A 184 6.79 -17.92 15.11
CA GLU A 184 6.32 -16.53 15.26
C GLU A 184 7.47 -15.56 15.46
N LYS A 185 8.45 -15.90 16.31
CA LYS A 185 9.64 -15.08 16.54
C LYS A 185 10.41 -14.80 15.24
N ALA A 186 10.58 -15.81 14.38
CA ALA A 186 11.29 -15.63 13.12
C ALA A 186 10.44 -14.82 12.09
N ALA A 187 9.13 -14.92 12.16
CA ALA A 187 8.22 -14.12 11.34
C ALA A 187 8.26 -12.63 11.73
N LEU A 188 8.16 -12.33 13.03
CA LEU A 188 8.24 -10.95 13.56
C LEU A 188 9.61 -10.30 13.29
N LEU A 189 10.68 -11.08 13.31
CA LEU A 189 12.04 -10.57 13.04
C LEU A 189 12.15 -9.99 11.61
N GLN A 190 11.34 -10.46 10.63
CA GLN A 190 11.41 -9.95 9.26
C GLN A 190 11.09 -8.45 9.19
N ALA A 191 10.06 -7.98 9.90
CA ALA A 191 9.70 -6.56 9.93
C ALA A 191 10.79 -5.72 10.63
N THR A 192 11.36 -6.22 11.72
CA THR A 192 12.44 -5.54 12.45
C THR A 192 13.69 -5.39 11.57
N GLU A 193 14.11 -6.46 10.88
CA GLU A 193 15.27 -6.42 10.00
C GLU A 193 15.01 -5.57 8.75
N TYR A 194 13.78 -5.56 8.23
CA TYR A 194 13.36 -4.67 7.15
C TYR A 194 13.49 -3.20 7.56
N TYR A 195 12.97 -2.83 8.73
CA TYR A 195 13.12 -1.48 9.30
C TYR A 195 14.61 -1.08 9.45
N LYS A 196 15.46 -1.98 9.96
CA LYS A 196 16.90 -1.72 10.07
C LYS A 196 17.57 -1.52 8.70
N ALA A 197 17.20 -2.28 7.69
CA ALA A 197 17.73 -2.13 6.35
C ALA A 197 17.35 -0.77 5.74
N ILE A 198 16.09 -0.32 5.92
CA ILE A 198 15.65 1.01 5.49
C ILE A 198 16.52 2.10 6.13
N THR A 199 16.61 2.11 7.46
CA THR A 199 17.28 3.19 8.19
C THR A 199 18.79 3.23 7.98
N ASN A 200 19.43 2.08 7.85
CA ASN A 200 20.90 2.01 7.75
C ASN A 200 21.42 2.09 6.30
N SER A 201 20.58 1.81 5.31
CA SER A 201 21.06 1.65 3.92
C SER A 201 20.12 2.25 2.87
N ASP A 202 18.89 1.80 2.78
CA ASP A 202 18.03 2.06 1.61
C ASP A 202 17.66 3.54 1.45
N ILE A 203 17.42 4.24 2.57
CA ILE A 203 17.04 5.65 2.56
C ILE A 203 18.12 6.59 1.98
N SER A 204 19.39 6.18 2.01
CA SER A 204 20.49 6.95 1.42
C SER A 204 20.80 6.56 -0.02
N ARG A 205 20.43 5.33 -0.42
CA ARG A 205 20.72 4.80 -1.76
C ARG A 205 19.73 5.28 -2.82
N VAL A 206 18.52 5.67 -2.42
CA VAL A 206 17.43 6.00 -3.35
C VAL A 206 17.74 7.19 -4.27
N ASP A 207 18.53 8.15 -3.80
CA ASP A 207 18.88 9.37 -4.53
C ASP A 207 20.34 9.79 -4.32
N ASN A 208 21.17 8.89 -3.82
CA ASN A 208 22.58 9.11 -3.51
C ASN A 208 22.84 10.25 -2.49
N VAL A 209 21.82 10.66 -1.74
CA VAL A 209 21.94 11.64 -0.66
C VAL A 209 22.28 10.89 0.62
N LYS A 210 23.45 11.20 1.20
CA LYS A 210 23.84 10.62 2.49
C LYS A 210 22.92 11.13 3.60
N ARG A 211 22.18 10.22 4.23
CA ARG A 211 21.27 10.50 5.35
C ARG A 211 21.79 9.85 6.64
N ASP A 212 21.62 10.55 7.76
CA ASP A 212 21.96 10.03 9.07
C ASP A 212 20.95 8.97 9.51
N ALA A 213 21.45 7.79 9.92
CA ALA A 213 20.60 6.65 10.27
C ALA A 213 19.83 6.89 11.59
N GLU A 214 20.44 7.58 12.57
CA GLU A 214 19.75 7.86 13.83
C GLU A 214 18.64 8.90 13.63
N ARG A 215 18.87 9.90 12.80
CA ARG A 215 17.83 10.85 12.38
C ARG A 215 16.71 10.14 11.62
N ALA A 216 17.03 9.23 10.70
CA ALA A 216 16.03 8.41 10.01
C ALA A 216 15.16 7.62 11.01
N LYS A 217 15.77 7.00 12.03
CA LYS A 217 15.05 6.27 13.08
C LYS A 217 14.09 7.20 13.86
N ARG A 218 14.54 8.41 14.24
CA ARG A 218 13.70 9.38 14.97
C ARG A 218 12.54 9.86 14.12
N ILE A 219 12.77 10.20 12.84
CA ILE A 219 11.72 10.61 11.92
C ILE A 219 10.71 9.47 11.72
N MET A 220 11.16 8.25 11.46
CA MET A 220 10.27 7.10 11.29
C MET A 220 9.50 6.79 12.58
N ARG A 221 10.12 6.95 13.76
CA ARG A 221 9.41 6.79 15.04
C ARG A 221 8.34 7.85 15.25
N SER A 222 8.62 9.11 14.94
CA SER A 222 7.64 10.19 14.99
C SER A 222 6.50 9.94 14.00
N TYR A 223 6.83 9.58 12.76
CA TYR A 223 5.84 9.23 11.74
C TYR A 223 4.92 8.08 12.18
N ALA A 224 5.48 7.06 12.87
CA ALA A 224 4.71 5.93 13.40
C ALA A 224 3.69 6.36 14.47
N ARG A 225 4.03 7.35 15.31
CA ARG A 225 3.11 7.92 16.32
C ARG A 225 1.99 8.75 15.70
N HIS A 226 2.21 9.28 14.51
CA HIS A 226 1.26 10.11 13.76
C HIS A 226 0.54 9.35 12.64
N GLN A 227 0.68 8.03 12.60
CA GLN A 227 -0.02 7.19 11.65
C GLN A 227 -1.55 7.31 11.83
N GLY A 228 -2.32 7.30 10.74
CA GLY A 228 -3.76 7.56 10.77
C GLY A 228 -4.13 9.04 11.02
N SER A 229 -3.16 9.96 11.00
CA SER A 229 -3.41 11.39 11.21
C SER A 229 -2.91 12.26 10.06
N GLN A 230 -3.38 13.52 10.03
CA GLN A 230 -2.95 14.54 9.06
C GLN A 230 -1.79 15.40 9.63
N ALA A 231 -0.84 14.77 10.35
CA ALA A 231 0.28 15.48 10.94
C ALA A 231 1.09 16.23 9.87
N SER A 232 1.37 17.51 10.13
CA SER A 232 2.22 18.32 9.28
C SER A 232 3.72 17.99 9.45
N ILE A 233 4.56 18.45 8.53
CA ILE A 233 6.03 18.36 8.69
C ILE A 233 6.46 19.06 9.97
N ALA A 234 5.92 20.25 10.26
CA ALA A 234 6.20 20.98 11.49
C ALA A 234 5.83 20.18 12.77
N THR A 235 4.76 19.38 12.73
CA THR A 235 4.39 18.49 13.84
C THR A 235 5.44 17.41 14.06
N ILE A 236 5.92 16.77 13.00
CA ILE A 236 6.98 15.75 13.04
C ILE A 236 8.29 16.38 13.54
N LEU A 237 8.63 17.59 13.02
CA LEU A 237 9.81 18.33 13.45
C LEU A 237 9.75 18.62 14.95
N ALA A 238 8.65 19.17 15.47
CA ALA A 238 8.48 19.49 16.88
C ALA A 238 8.64 18.24 17.77
N ASP A 239 8.17 17.08 17.31
CA ASP A 239 8.24 15.81 18.04
C ASP A 239 9.68 15.28 18.17
N ILE A 240 10.56 15.55 17.18
CA ILE A 240 11.95 15.07 17.21
C ILE A 240 12.94 16.10 17.77
N SER A 241 12.64 17.42 17.68
CA SER A 241 13.58 18.52 17.98
C SER A 241 14.10 18.50 19.42
N THR A 242 13.32 17.99 20.36
CA THR A 242 13.76 17.88 21.77
C THR A 242 14.95 16.95 21.99
N ASN A 243 15.26 16.08 21.02
CA ASN A 243 16.30 15.06 21.10
C ASN A 243 17.36 15.18 19.99
N GLU A 244 17.34 16.24 19.19
CA GLU A 244 18.32 16.48 18.16
C GLU A 244 19.46 17.40 18.68
N PRO A 245 20.73 17.05 18.43
CA PRO A 245 21.88 17.88 18.84
C PRO A 245 22.09 19.08 17.92
N GLU A 246 21.47 19.11 16.74
CA GLU A 246 21.59 20.18 15.73
C GLU A 246 20.20 20.66 15.31
N ASP A 247 20.11 21.90 14.88
CA ASP A 247 18.88 22.44 14.29
C ASP A 247 18.50 21.68 13.01
N VAL A 248 17.31 21.07 13.04
CA VAL A 248 16.72 20.36 11.90
C VAL A 248 15.67 21.23 11.27
N SER A 249 15.72 21.43 9.94
CA SER A 249 14.73 22.19 9.21
C SER A 249 13.59 21.33 8.67
N ASP A 250 12.47 22.00 8.31
CA ASP A 250 11.34 21.37 7.62
C ASP A 250 11.77 20.71 6.30
N GLU A 251 12.71 21.32 5.56
CA GLU A 251 13.26 20.77 4.32
C GLU A 251 14.03 19.48 4.56
N THR A 252 14.72 19.38 5.70
CA THR A 252 15.41 18.13 6.08
C THR A 252 14.38 17.03 6.31
N ILE A 253 13.32 17.28 7.09
CA ILE A 253 12.26 16.30 7.32
C ILE A 253 11.62 15.88 6.00
N ASP A 254 11.26 16.85 5.14
CA ASP A 254 10.66 16.57 3.83
C ASP A 254 11.57 15.73 2.93
N SER A 255 12.88 15.97 2.95
CA SER A 255 13.86 15.14 2.22
C SER A 255 13.82 13.67 2.66
N TYR A 256 13.73 13.39 3.98
CA TYR A 256 13.61 12.02 4.48
C TYR A 256 12.27 11.39 4.11
N LEU A 257 11.15 12.12 4.28
CA LEU A 257 9.82 11.62 3.91
C LEU A 257 9.72 11.36 2.41
N THR A 258 10.29 12.24 1.59
CA THR A 258 10.35 12.05 0.12
C THR A 258 11.17 10.80 -0.25
N ALA A 259 12.30 10.56 0.42
CA ALA A 259 13.07 9.33 0.21
C ALA A 259 12.27 8.08 0.61
N LEU A 260 11.55 8.11 1.75
CA LEU A 260 10.70 7.00 2.19
C LEU A 260 9.54 6.73 1.21
N ARG A 261 8.96 7.77 0.58
CA ARG A 261 7.95 7.61 -0.50
C ARG A 261 8.56 6.96 -1.73
N LYS A 262 9.74 7.43 -2.17
CA LYS A 262 10.43 6.90 -3.35
C LYS A 262 10.80 5.42 -3.25
N ILE A 263 11.02 4.90 -2.03
CA ILE A 263 11.25 3.46 -1.78
C ILE A 263 9.98 2.73 -1.32
N PHE A 264 8.82 3.36 -1.46
CA PHE A 264 7.51 2.79 -1.13
C PHE A 264 7.37 2.30 0.33
N VAL A 265 8.04 2.93 1.27
CA VAL A 265 7.93 2.61 2.71
C VAL A 265 6.74 3.32 3.35
N ILE A 266 6.45 4.53 2.89
CA ILE A 266 5.25 5.28 3.27
C ILE A 266 4.39 5.55 2.05
N GLU A 267 3.07 5.48 2.26
CA GLU A 267 2.05 5.73 1.26
C GLU A 267 0.92 6.52 1.91
N ASP A 268 1.03 7.86 1.83
CA ASP A 268 0.02 8.76 2.37
C ASP A 268 -1.31 8.58 1.63
N MET A 269 -2.43 8.81 2.30
CA MET A 269 -3.77 8.63 1.76
C MET A 269 -4.40 9.99 1.45
N PRO A 270 -4.78 10.26 0.18
CA PRO A 270 -5.36 11.53 -0.22
C PRO A 270 -6.77 11.72 0.34
N ALA A 271 -7.17 12.99 0.43
CA ALA A 271 -8.51 13.36 0.85
C ALA A 271 -9.54 13.16 -0.26
N TRP A 272 -10.71 12.65 0.10
CA TRP A 272 -11.88 12.55 -0.77
C TRP A 272 -12.65 13.86 -0.79
N ASN A 273 -12.98 14.37 -1.99
CA ASN A 273 -13.72 15.62 -2.20
C ASN A 273 -15.08 15.35 -2.85
N PRO A 274 -16.10 14.94 -2.07
CA PRO A 274 -17.44 14.69 -2.59
C PRO A 274 -18.20 15.99 -2.86
N ASN A 275 -19.25 15.89 -3.68
CA ASN A 275 -20.27 16.93 -3.76
C ASN A 275 -21.14 16.91 -2.51
N LEU A 276 -21.02 17.92 -1.66
CA LEU A 276 -21.80 18.05 -0.43
C LEU A 276 -22.98 19.00 -0.61
N ARG A 277 -24.08 18.71 0.09
CA ARG A 277 -25.26 19.62 0.20
C ARG A 277 -24.90 20.87 1.00
N SER A 278 -24.02 20.73 1.97
CA SER A 278 -23.49 21.85 2.76
C SER A 278 -22.29 22.49 2.06
N LYS A 279 -22.05 23.78 2.35
CA LYS A 279 -20.83 24.49 1.93
C LYS A 279 -19.66 24.25 2.86
N THR A 280 -19.68 23.17 3.64
CA THR A 280 -18.59 22.82 4.57
C THR A 280 -17.32 22.54 3.78
N ALA A 281 -16.24 23.24 4.14
CA ALA A 281 -14.96 23.01 3.50
C ALA A 281 -14.39 21.66 3.91
N VAL A 282 -13.99 20.85 2.92
CA VAL A 282 -13.28 19.59 3.12
C VAL A 282 -11.80 19.90 3.32
N ARG A 283 -11.15 19.22 4.26
CA ARG A 283 -9.69 19.28 4.43
C ARG A 283 -9.04 18.45 3.33
N THR A 284 -7.93 18.96 2.78
CA THR A 284 -7.23 18.34 1.65
C THR A 284 -5.87 17.75 2.01
N SER A 285 -5.46 17.83 3.28
CA SER A 285 -4.19 17.25 3.74
C SER A 285 -4.26 15.74 3.73
N ASP A 286 -3.21 15.09 3.25
CA ASP A 286 -3.11 13.63 3.24
C ASP A 286 -3.00 13.05 4.66
N THR A 287 -3.56 11.87 4.86
CA THR A 287 -3.38 11.08 6.07
C THR A 287 -2.15 10.20 5.96
N ARG A 288 -1.34 10.16 7.02
CA ARG A 288 -0.05 9.48 7.08
C ARG A 288 -0.20 7.99 7.28
N TYR A 289 0.39 7.17 6.38
CA TYR A 289 0.44 5.71 6.55
C TYR A 289 1.77 5.12 6.09
N TYR A 290 2.27 4.15 6.85
CA TYR A 290 3.21 3.19 6.31
C TYR A 290 2.50 2.29 5.29
N VAL A 291 3.24 1.80 4.30
CA VAL A 291 2.72 0.82 3.33
C VAL A 291 2.30 -0.49 4.01
N ASP A 292 2.91 -0.80 5.16
CA ASP A 292 2.56 -1.94 6.02
C ASP A 292 2.75 -1.55 7.49
N PRO A 293 1.78 -1.83 8.38
CA PRO A 293 1.81 -1.42 9.78
C PRO A 293 3.03 -1.95 10.54
N SER A 294 3.55 -3.12 10.16
CA SER A 294 4.68 -3.76 10.84
C SER A 294 5.96 -2.91 10.84
N VAL A 295 6.12 -2.04 9.83
CA VAL A 295 7.26 -1.09 9.77
C VAL A 295 7.12 -0.05 10.88
N GLY A 296 5.92 0.49 11.09
CA GLY A 296 5.65 1.45 12.17
C GLY A 296 5.77 0.81 13.57
N VAL A 297 5.26 -0.41 13.73
CA VAL A 297 5.42 -1.19 14.98
C VAL A 297 6.91 -1.40 15.28
N ALA A 298 7.72 -1.80 14.28
CA ALA A 298 9.16 -1.97 14.43
C ALA A 298 9.87 -0.63 14.75
N ALA A 299 9.44 0.49 14.15
CA ALA A 299 10.00 1.81 14.43
C ALA A 299 9.74 2.28 15.87
N LEU A 300 8.63 1.87 16.49
CA LEU A 300 8.34 2.11 17.91
C LEU A 300 9.01 1.11 18.84
N GLY A 301 9.53 -0.01 18.31
CA GLY A 301 10.11 -1.09 19.11
C GLY A 301 9.06 -1.92 19.86
N LEU A 302 7.84 -1.99 19.33
CA LEU A 302 6.71 -2.69 19.93
C LEU A 302 6.60 -4.13 19.40
N GLY A 303 5.87 -4.97 20.14
CA GLY A 303 5.50 -6.33 19.77
C GLY A 303 4.01 -6.60 20.03
N PRO A 304 3.53 -7.83 19.74
CA PRO A 304 2.11 -8.17 19.89
C PRO A 304 1.54 -7.90 21.28
N ASN A 305 2.30 -8.20 22.34
CA ASN A 305 1.87 -7.97 23.73
C ASN A 305 1.74 -6.48 24.06
N ASP A 306 2.62 -5.63 23.52
CA ASP A 306 2.55 -4.19 23.73
C ASP A 306 1.28 -3.63 23.11
N LEU A 307 0.90 -4.08 21.92
CA LEU A 307 -0.36 -3.69 21.26
C LEU A 307 -1.59 -4.13 22.06
N ILE A 308 -1.59 -5.35 22.62
CA ILE A 308 -2.70 -5.85 23.45
C ILE A 308 -2.83 -5.02 24.73
N ASN A 309 -1.73 -4.58 25.32
CA ASN A 309 -1.71 -3.79 26.53
C ASN A 309 -2.08 -2.30 26.31
N ASP A 310 -1.94 -1.80 25.07
CA ASP A 310 -2.33 -0.44 24.67
C ASP A 310 -3.23 -0.48 23.43
N LEU A 311 -4.54 -0.63 23.67
CA LEU A 311 -5.54 -0.73 22.61
C LEU A 311 -5.68 0.56 21.79
N ASN A 312 -5.27 1.72 22.29
CA ASN A 312 -5.27 2.96 21.52
C ASN A 312 -4.18 2.90 20.43
N THR A 313 -2.95 2.55 20.79
CA THR A 313 -1.86 2.32 19.83
C THR A 313 -2.19 1.16 18.90
N PHE A 314 -2.80 0.07 19.41
CA PHE A 314 -3.24 -1.03 18.57
C PHE A 314 -4.27 -0.57 17.52
N GLY A 315 -5.23 0.27 17.90
CA GLY A 315 -6.23 0.84 16.98
C GLY A 315 -5.59 1.54 15.78
N LEU A 316 -4.55 2.35 15.99
CA LEU A 316 -3.82 3.05 14.92
C LEU A 316 -3.17 2.08 13.92
N PHE A 317 -2.49 1.04 14.42
CA PHE A 317 -1.84 0.05 13.55
C PHE A 317 -2.84 -0.92 12.90
N PHE A 318 -3.95 -1.18 13.57
CA PHE A 318 -5.07 -1.92 13.00
C PHE A 318 -5.68 -1.15 11.82
N GLU A 319 -5.94 0.14 12.00
CA GLU A 319 -6.43 1.02 10.92
C GLU A 319 -5.48 1.00 9.72
N ALA A 320 -4.17 1.15 9.95
CA ALA A 320 -3.18 1.09 8.87
C ALA A 320 -3.17 -0.25 8.13
N MET A 321 -3.38 -1.36 8.84
CA MET A 321 -3.51 -2.68 8.21
C MET A 321 -4.77 -2.76 7.34
N CYS A 322 -5.90 -2.25 7.83
CA CYS A 322 -7.13 -2.18 7.06
C CYS A 322 -6.99 -1.32 5.81
N ILE A 323 -6.33 -0.16 5.91
CA ILE A 323 -6.08 0.72 4.76
C ILE A 323 -5.18 0.02 3.72
N ARG A 324 -4.13 -0.72 4.13
CA ARG A 324 -3.33 -1.55 3.21
C ARG A 324 -4.22 -2.55 2.47
N ASP A 325 -5.05 -3.30 3.19
CA ASP A 325 -5.91 -4.34 2.61
C ASP A 325 -6.96 -3.73 1.69
N LEU A 326 -7.63 -2.65 2.11
CA LEU A 326 -8.60 -1.95 1.29
C LEU A 326 -7.99 -1.41 -0.01
N ARG A 327 -6.73 -0.93 0.00
CA ARG A 327 -6.03 -0.52 -1.21
C ARG A 327 -5.80 -1.68 -2.16
N VAL A 328 -5.35 -2.82 -1.64
CA VAL A 328 -5.15 -4.05 -2.44
C VAL A 328 -6.49 -4.53 -3.04
N TYR A 329 -7.58 -4.47 -2.26
CA TYR A 329 -8.90 -4.88 -2.73
C TYR A 329 -9.52 -3.87 -3.70
N ALA A 330 -9.32 -2.57 -3.48
CA ALA A 330 -9.80 -1.52 -4.37
C ALA A 330 -9.11 -1.57 -5.74
N ASP A 331 -7.81 -1.87 -5.78
CA ASP A 331 -7.09 -2.05 -7.05
C ASP A 331 -7.74 -3.14 -7.92
N ALA A 332 -8.21 -4.24 -7.30
CA ALA A 332 -8.93 -5.32 -8.01
C ALA A 332 -10.28 -4.87 -8.61
N LEU A 333 -10.84 -3.78 -8.10
CA LEU A 333 -12.13 -3.22 -8.51
C LEU A 333 -11.99 -1.94 -9.35
N ASP A 334 -10.78 -1.66 -9.83
CA ASP A 334 -10.46 -0.41 -10.54
C ASP A 334 -10.85 0.84 -9.73
N GLY A 335 -10.54 0.80 -8.44
CA GLY A 335 -10.87 1.82 -7.46
C GLY A 335 -9.65 2.40 -6.74
N SER A 336 -9.91 3.37 -5.89
CA SER A 336 -8.91 3.99 -5.02
C SER A 336 -9.47 4.23 -3.63
N VAL A 337 -8.59 4.34 -2.63
CA VAL A 337 -8.96 4.56 -1.23
C VAL A 337 -8.56 5.97 -0.83
N TYR A 338 -9.50 6.67 -0.19
CA TYR A 338 -9.38 8.04 0.29
C TYR A 338 -9.83 8.13 1.74
N HIS A 339 -9.44 9.20 2.44
CA HIS A 339 -10.08 9.59 3.71
C HIS A 339 -11.02 10.77 3.50
N TYR A 340 -11.94 10.98 4.43
CA TYR A 340 -12.76 12.20 4.46
C TYR A 340 -12.60 12.89 5.81
N ARG A 341 -12.42 14.21 5.78
CA ARG A 341 -12.47 15.06 6.97
C ARG A 341 -12.93 16.46 6.60
N ASP A 342 -13.90 16.97 7.33
CA ASP A 342 -14.33 18.34 7.17
C ASP A 342 -13.82 19.25 8.32
N LYS A 343 -14.07 20.55 8.18
CA LYS A 343 -13.68 21.52 9.20
C LYS A 343 -14.51 21.46 10.49
N ASN A 344 -15.65 20.79 10.47
CA ASN A 344 -16.53 20.61 11.64
C ASN A 344 -16.16 19.35 12.44
N GLY A 345 -15.18 18.58 11.97
CA GLY A 345 -14.69 17.39 12.63
C GLY A 345 -15.44 16.10 12.25
N LEU A 346 -16.31 16.14 11.22
CA LEU A 346 -16.86 14.91 10.66
C LEU A 346 -15.77 14.22 9.83
N GLU A 347 -15.52 12.96 10.13
CA GLU A 347 -14.47 12.14 9.53
C GLU A 347 -15.05 10.85 8.98
N CYS A 348 -14.34 10.23 8.03
CA CYS A 348 -14.53 8.85 7.60
C CYS A 348 -13.16 8.25 7.33
N ASP A 349 -12.85 7.14 7.98
CA ASP A 349 -11.52 6.53 7.98
C ASP A 349 -11.12 6.09 6.57
N ALA A 350 -12.06 5.53 5.78
CA ALA A 350 -11.82 5.16 4.39
C ALA A 350 -13.04 5.35 3.50
N VAL A 351 -12.79 5.82 2.28
CA VAL A 351 -13.76 5.85 1.17
C VAL A 351 -13.17 5.05 0.02
N VAL A 352 -13.76 3.92 -0.31
CA VAL A 352 -13.39 3.16 -1.51
C VAL A 352 -14.22 3.70 -2.67
N HIS A 353 -13.56 4.35 -3.64
CA HIS A 353 -14.21 5.00 -4.79
C HIS A 353 -13.77 4.32 -6.09
N LEU A 354 -14.73 3.76 -6.82
CA LEU A 354 -14.52 3.06 -8.09
C LEU A 354 -14.59 4.04 -9.27
N ARG A 355 -13.90 3.75 -10.37
CA ARG A 355 -13.93 4.58 -11.58
C ARG A 355 -15.30 4.74 -12.20
N ASN A 356 -16.24 3.81 -11.94
CA ASN A 356 -17.63 3.91 -12.40
C ASN A 356 -18.48 4.91 -11.57
N GLY A 357 -17.85 5.62 -10.62
CA GLY A 357 -18.48 6.60 -9.74
C GLY A 357 -19.24 6.01 -8.55
N SER A 358 -19.20 4.68 -8.34
CA SER A 358 -19.72 4.06 -7.13
C SER A 358 -18.70 4.16 -6.02
N TYR A 359 -19.13 4.31 -4.76
CA TYR A 359 -18.25 4.37 -3.62
C TYR A 359 -18.89 3.79 -2.37
N GLY A 360 -18.06 3.29 -1.45
CA GLY A 360 -18.42 2.82 -0.13
C GLY A 360 -17.76 3.66 0.95
N LEU A 361 -18.48 3.91 2.05
CA LEU A 361 -18.01 4.63 3.23
C LEU A 361 -17.65 3.62 4.32
N ILE A 362 -16.47 3.74 4.92
CA ILE A 362 -15.94 2.76 5.86
C ILE A 362 -15.36 3.46 7.08
N GLU A 363 -15.84 3.06 8.27
CA GLU A 363 -15.23 3.37 9.56
C GLU A 363 -14.47 2.14 10.05
N ILE A 364 -13.29 2.33 10.60
CA ILE A 364 -12.41 1.25 11.06
C ILE A 364 -12.33 1.31 12.59
N LYS A 365 -12.77 0.24 13.24
CA LYS A 365 -12.82 0.16 14.71
C LYS A 365 -12.25 -1.17 15.17
N LEU A 366 -11.42 -1.16 16.22
CA LEU A 366 -10.84 -2.41 16.73
C LEU A 366 -11.93 -3.39 17.18
N GLY A 367 -13.07 -2.90 17.66
CA GLY A 367 -14.25 -3.67 18.02
C GLY A 367 -14.96 -3.14 19.26
N GLY A 368 -16.06 -3.81 19.66
CA GLY A 368 -16.91 -3.44 20.76
C GLY A 368 -18.15 -2.65 20.33
N GLU A 369 -19.29 -2.93 20.97
CA GLU A 369 -20.60 -2.40 20.57
C GLU A 369 -20.64 -0.88 20.49
N LYS A 370 -20.03 -0.19 21.46
CA LYS A 370 -20.00 1.27 21.50
C LYS A 370 -19.26 1.86 20.29
N LEU A 371 -18.08 1.31 19.94
CA LEU A 371 -17.28 1.80 18.80
C LEU A 371 -17.97 1.51 17.47
N ILE A 372 -18.66 0.36 17.36
CA ILE A 372 -19.47 0.02 16.18
C ILE A 372 -20.64 1.01 16.03
N GLU A 373 -21.34 1.30 17.13
CA GLU A 373 -22.45 2.25 17.16
C GLU A 373 -21.99 3.67 16.78
N ASP A 374 -20.88 4.14 17.33
CA ASP A 374 -20.32 5.45 17.04
C ASP A 374 -19.88 5.55 15.56
N GLY A 375 -19.21 4.50 15.03
CA GLY A 375 -18.85 4.43 13.62
C GLY A 375 -20.05 4.43 12.68
N ALA A 376 -21.09 3.67 13.00
CA ALA A 376 -22.33 3.65 12.22
C ALA A 376 -23.00 5.03 12.17
N LYS A 377 -23.06 5.75 13.31
CA LYS A 377 -23.59 7.12 13.37
C LYS A 377 -22.80 8.09 12.48
N THR A 378 -21.48 8.01 12.53
CA THR A 378 -20.58 8.84 11.69
C THR A 378 -20.86 8.61 10.21
N LEU A 379 -20.92 7.34 9.78
CA LEU A 379 -21.21 6.97 8.39
C LEU A 379 -22.57 7.48 7.91
N MET A 380 -23.60 7.33 8.74
CA MET A 380 -24.94 7.83 8.44
C MET A 380 -24.99 9.36 8.38
N ALA A 381 -24.26 10.06 9.26
CA ALA A 381 -24.16 11.51 9.23
C ALA A 381 -23.51 12.00 7.92
N LEU A 382 -22.40 11.36 7.51
CA LEU A 382 -21.74 11.68 6.25
C LEU A 382 -22.63 11.38 5.04
N SER A 383 -23.26 10.21 5.00
CA SER A 383 -24.17 9.82 3.91
C SER A 383 -25.30 10.84 3.72
N ASN A 384 -25.85 11.39 4.81
CA ASN A 384 -26.95 12.35 4.77
C ASN A 384 -26.58 13.73 4.22
N ILE A 385 -25.31 14.14 4.30
CA ILE A 385 -24.87 15.45 3.77
C ILE A 385 -24.40 15.40 2.32
N ILE A 386 -24.23 14.21 1.73
CA ILE A 386 -23.84 14.05 0.34
C ILE A 386 -24.97 14.52 -0.58
N ASP A 387 -24.63 15.33 -1.60
CA ASP A 387 -25.58 15.85 -2.59
C ASP A 387 -25.88 14.80 -3.66
N THR A 388 -26.92 14.01 -3.41
CA THR A 388 -27.35 12.95 -4.33
C THR A 388 -27.95 13.45 -5.65
N SER A 389 -28.13 14.76 -5.83
CA SER A 389 -28.47 15.34 -7.12
C SER A 389 -27.27 15.47 -8.07
N ARG A 390 -26.04 15.42 -7.51
CA ARG A 390 -24.79 15.61 -8.23
C ARG A 390 -23.90 14.38 -8.29
N MET A 391 -24.10 13.43 -7.38
CA MET A 391 -23.36 12.18 -7.36
C MET A 391 -24.24 11.05 -6.78
N LYS A 392 -23.86 9.80 -7.03
CA LYS A 392 -24.59 8.65 -6.47
C LYS A 392 -24.61 8.71 -4.94
N ALA A 393 -25.63 8.11 -4.31
CA ALA A 393 -25.56 7.76 -2.89
C ALA A 393 -24.43 6.73 -2.68
N PRO A 394 -23.84 6.63 -1.45
CA PRO A 394 -22.92 5.57 -1.16
C PRO A 394 -23.57 4.20 -1.43
N ALA A 395 -22.86 3.32 -2.12
CA ALA A 395 -23.33 1.96 -2.39
C ALA A 395 -23.50 1.17 -1.08
N PHE A 396 -22.62 1.41 -0.13
CA PHE A 396 -22.70 0.83 1.22
C PHE A 396 -22.03 1.73 2.26
N CYS A 397 -22.44 1.53 3.51
CA CYS A 397 -21.75 2.01 4.70
C CYS A 397 -21.31 0.80 5.51
N MET A 398 -20.04 0.74 5.93
CA MET A 398 -19.48 -0.41 6.64
C MET A 398 -18.64 0.03 7.83
N VAL A 399 -18.87 -0.60 8.99
CA VAL A 399 -17.90 -0.60 10.09
C VAL A 399 -17.03 -1.84 9.96
N LEU A 400 -15.76 -1.64 9.61
CA LEU A 400 -14.76 -2.68 9.49
C LEU A 400 -14.11 -2.91 10.86
N THR A 401 -14.23 -4.14 11.38
CA THR A 401 -13.82 -4.42 12.77
C THR A 401 -12.61 -5.35 12.83
N GLY A 402 -11.79 -5.19 13.88
CA GLY A 402 -10.67 -6.08 14.17
C GLY A 402 -11.13 -7.36 14.86
N VAL A 403 -12.06 -7.22 15.79
CA VAL A 403 -12.66 -8.32 16.56
C VAL A 403 -14.17 -8.32 16.40
N GLY A 404 -14.79 -9.46 16.68
CA GLY A 404 -16.21 -9.73 16.53
C GLY A 404 -16.40 -11.14 15.95
N ASP A 405 -17.45 -11.82 16.28
CA ASP A 405 -17.62 -13.24 15.97
C ASP A 405 -18.09 -13.48 14.52
N PHE A 406 -18.84 -12.52 13.96
CA PHE A 406 -19.44 -12.67 12.63
C PHE A 406 -19.73 -11.35 11.93
N ALA A 407 -19.84 -11.41 10.60
CA ALA A 407 -20.31 -10.31 9.78
C ALA A 407 -21.83 -10.27 9.72
N TYR A 408 -22.43 -9.07 9.75
CA TYR A 408 -23.88 -8.86 9.68
C TYR A 408 -24.24 -7.47 9.16
N LYS A 409 -25.51 -7.34 8.74
CA LYS A 409 -26.12 -6.03 8.40
C LYS A 409 -26.99 -5.57 9.55
N ARG A 410 -26.78 -4.36 10.02
CA ARG A 410 -27.56 -3.69 11.05
C ARG A 410 -28.95 -3.27 10.53
N THR A 411 -29.86 -2.96 11.44
CA THR A 411 -31.21 -2.48 11.10
C THR A 411 -31.21 -1.10 10.42
N ASP A 412 -30.18 -0.28 10.65
CA ASP A 412 -29.95 1.00 9.98
C ASP A 412 -29.30 0.87 8.59
N GLY A 413 -29.02 -0.35 8.14
CA GLY A 413 -28.45 -0.66 6.83
C GLY A 413 -26.91 -0.69 6.78
N VAL A 414 -26.24 -0.33 7.88
CA VAL A 414 -24.77 -0.37 7.97
C VAL A 414 -24.30 -1.82 8.10
N TYR A 415 -23.30 -2.20 7.31
CA TYR A 415 -22.65 -3.50 7.45
C TYR A 415 -21.61 -3.46 8.58
N VAL A 416 -21.51 -4.53 9.33
CA VAL A 416 -20.43 -4.75 10.31
C VAL A 416 -19.67 -5.98 9.84
N VAL A 417 -18.39 -5.79 9.50
CA VAL A 417 -17.56 -6.84 8.90
C VAL A 417 -16.23 -6.94 9.63
N PRO A 418 -15.92 -8.08 10.27
CA PRO A 418 -14.57 -8.33 10.74
C PRO A 418 -13.60 -8.45 9.57
N ILE A 419 -12.42 -7.82 9.69
CA ILE A 419 -11.39 -7.84 8.63
C ILE A 419 -10.96 -9.27 8.27
N GLY A 420 -11.01 -10.19 9.22
CA GLY A 420 -10.73 -11.61 9.02
C GLY A 420 -11.76 -12.36 8.15
N CYS A 421 -12.82 -11.66 7.69
CA CYS A 421 -13.80 -12.21 6.76
C CYS A 421 -13.71 -11.58 5.35
N LEU A 422 -12.95 -10.49 5.18
CA LEU A 422 -12.98 -9.66 3.97
C LEU A 422 -11.99 -10.13 2.90
N ARG A 423 -12.41 -10.04 1.63
CA ARG A 423 -11.58 -10.12 0.42
C ARG A 423 -11.98 -9.04 -0.60
N SER A 424 -11.29 -9.00 -1.75
CA SER A 424 -11.67 -8.18 -2.91
C SER A 424 -13.02 -8.55 -3.50
#